data_0950bf9a0bf759d6d1685173fb1b83b5
#
_entry.id   0950bf9a0bf759d6d1685173fb1b83b5
#
_cell.length_a   1.000
_cell.length_b   1.000
_cell.length_c   1.000
_cell.angle_alpha   90.00
_cell.angle_beta   90.00
_cell.angle_gamma   90.00
#
_symmetry.space_group_name_H-M   'P 1'
#
loop_
_entity.id
_entity.type
_entity.pdbx_description
1 polymer ?
#
loop_
_entity_poly.entity_id
_entity_poly.type
_entity_poly.pdbx_seq_one_letter_code
_entity_poly.pdbx_strand_id
1 'polypeptide(L)'
;MFWFLFFFAAGLLAFHFFTKKYINPYSLTMVFGKKGSGKTTLLVKYALQCKRKGWKVYSTVPVPGCCLIDYSVIGHYRFPENSAIFIDEVGMIWDNRNFKNFQSEVRDWFKLQRHYRCRVYLFSQTFDVDKKLRDLTDEMILCKNVARVFAMNRTIYKYITITEPMGDSDGKLAEGYRFASPLSIFTGGLKFTYIPRWAKYFNSHEQPELPELPDSRVIAVDEYRQDRKSFDVGKGIILLRSLISRIPSLWGQVFKRKR
;
A
#
# COMPACT_ATOMS: atom_id res chain seq x y z
N MET A 1 -29.44 -25.65 -30.85
CA MET A 1 -28.94 -24.96 -29.64
C MET A 1 -27.40 -24.88 -29.60
N PHE A 2 -26.65 -25.96 -29.84
CA PHE A 2 -25.18 -25.96 -29.85
C PHE A 2 -24.55 -25.00 -30.88
N TRP A 3 -25.05 -24.98 -32.12
CA TRP A 3 -24.55 -24.10 -33.17
C TRP A 3 -24.74 -22.61 -32.84
N PHE A 4 -25.85 -22.23 -32.19
CA PHE A 4 -26.07 -20.87 -31.75
C PHE A 4 -25.06 -20.44 -30.70
N LEU A 5 -24.77 -21.27 -29.68
CA LEU A 5 -23.75 -21.03 -28.68
C LEU A 5 -22.35 -20.92 -29.29
N PHE A 6 -22.05 -21.75 -30.28
CA PHE A 6 -20.77 -21.72 -31.01
C PHE A 6 -20.58 -20.38 -31.74
N PHE A 7 -21.58 -19.97 -32.54
CA PHE A 7 -21.51 -18.72 -33.30
C PHE A 7 -21.50 -17.50 -32.36
N PHE A 8 -22.23 -17.55 -31.27
CA PHE A 8 -22.21 -16.50 -30.25
C PHE A 8 -20.82 -16.37 -29.59
N ALA A 9 -20.22 -17.48 -29.21
CA ALA A 9 -18.87 -17.50 -28.65
C ALA A 9 -17.82 -17.03 -29.65
N ALA A 10 -17.91 -17.48 -30.92
CA ALA A 10 -17.04 -17.02 -32.01
C ALA A 10 -17.18 -15.52 -32.26
N GLY A 11 -18.42 -14.99 -32.23
CA GLY A 11 -18.70 -13.56 -32.34
C GLY A 11 -18.08 -12.75 -31.20
N LEU A 12 -18.19 -13.21 -29.96
CA LEU A 12 -17.56 -12.57 -28.79
C LEU A 12 -16.03 -12.59 -28.88
N LEU A 13 -15.45 -13.68 -29.34
CA LEU A 13 -14.00 -13.76 -29.56
C LEU A 13 -13.56 -12.80 -30.66
N ALA A 14 -14.25 -12.78 -31.80
CA ALA A 14 -13.97 -11.84 -32.88
C ALA A 14 -14.09 -10.39 -32.39
N PHE A 15 -15.16 -10.04 -31.68
CA PHE A 15 -15.35 -8.72 -31.08
C PHE A 15 -14.19 -8.35 -30.14
N HIS A 16 -13.79 -9.28 -29.28
CA HIS A 16 -12.64 -9.07 -28.39
C HIS A 16 -11.35 -8.80 -29.15
N PHE A 17 -11.08 -9.55 -30.23
CA PHE A 17 -9.90 -9.33 -31.07
C PHE A 17 -9.92 -7.96 -31.77
N PHE A 18 -11.06 -7.57 -32.34
CA PHE A 18 -11.21 -6.28 -33.01
C PHE A 18 -11.11 -5.09 -32.06
N THR A 19 -11.64 -5.23 -30.83
CA THR A 19 -11.63 -4.14 -29.84
C THR A 19 -10.34 -4.04 -29.05
N LYS A 20 -9.52 -5.10 -29.03
CA LYS A 20 -8.24 -5.13 -28.28
C LYS A 20 -7.29 -3.98 -28.64
N LYS A 21 -7.27 -3.53 -29.91
CA LYS A 21 -6.43 -2.41 -30.38
C LYS A 21 -6.82 -1.06 -29.76
N TYR A 22 -8.05 -0.93 -29.23
CA TYR A 22 -8.54 0.30 -28.60
C TYR A 22 -8.29 0.33 -27.10
N ILE A 23 -7.84 -0.77 -26.50
CA ILE A 23 -7.48 -0.82 -25.07
C ILE A 23 -6.20 -0.01 -24.89
N ASN A 24 -6.26 1.01 -24.03
CA ASN A 24 -5.09 1.79 -23.68
C ASN A 24 -4.08 0.91 -22.89
N PRO A 25 -2.86 0.69 -23.42
CA PRO A 25 -1.85 -0.10 -22.72
C PRO A 25 -1.15 0.67 -21.60
N TYR A 26 -1.30 1.98 -21.54
CA TYR A 26 -0.58 2.89 -20.65
C TYR A 26 -1.43 3.24 -19.43
N SER A 27 -1.70 2.27 -18.59
CA SER A 27 -2.50 2.43 -17.38
C SER A 27 -1.64 2.78 -16.16
N LEU A 28 -2.23 3.54 -15.23
CA LEU A 28 -1.73 3.75 -13.88
C LEU A 28 -2.47 2.80 -12.93
N THR A 29 -1.77 1.77 -12.45
CA THR A 29 -2.34 0.74 -11.58
C THR A 29 -1.79 0.88 -10.17
N MET A 30 -2.66 0.89 -9.16
CA MET A 30 -2.26 0.93 -7.75
C MET A 30 -2.60 -0.39 -7.05
N VAL A 31 -1.63 -0.97 -6.36
CA VAL A 31 -1.74 -2.23 -5.64
C VAL A 31 -1.58 -2.00 -4.15
N PHE A 32 -2.62 -2.36 -3.40
CA PHE A 32 -2.63 -2.26 -1.94
C PHE A 32 -2.52 -3.64 -1.30
N GLY A 33 -1.97 -3.69 -0.10
CA GLY A 33 -1.96 -4.92 0.69
C GLY A 33 -1.02 -4.86 1.88
N LYS A 34 -1.39 -5.53 2.95
CA LYS A 34 -0.58 -5.61 4.18
C LYS A 34 0.81 -6.19 3.90
N LYS A 35 1.75 -6.00 4.83
CA LYS A 35 3.06 -6.67 4.82
C LYS A 35 2.86 -8.18 4.68
N GLY A 36 3.66 -8.85 3.84
CA GLY A 36 3.52 -10.28 3.57
C GLY A 36 2.33 -10.71 2.69
N SER A 37 1.57 -9.77 2.11
CA SER A 37 0.44 -10.10 1.20
C SER A 37 0.86 -10.61 -0.17
N GLY A 38 2.14 -10.48 -0.55
CA GLY A 38 2.66 -10.87 -1.87
C GLY A 38 2.73 -9.73 -2.88
N LYS A 39 2.73 -8.45 -2.44
CA LYS A 39 2.86 -7.28 -3.33
C LYS A 39 4.13 -7.32 -4.15
N THR A 40 5.29 -7.50 -3.53
CA THR A 40 6.58 -7.56 -4.21
C THR A 40 6.64 -8.76 -5.18
N THR A 41 6.03 -9.89 -4.83
CA THR A 41 5.84 -11.03 -5.74
C THR A 41 5.04 -10.64 -6.98
N LEU A 42 3.97 -9.86 -6.80
CA LEU A 42 3.14 -9.37 -7.90
C LEU A 42 3.89 -8.34 -8.75
N LEU A 43 4.67 -7.46 -8.12
CA LEU A 43 5.58 -6.52 -8.78
C LEU A 43 6.51 -7.26 -9.72
N VAL A 44 7.26 -8.24 -9.20
CA VAL A 44 8.22 -9.03 -9.97
C VAL A 44 7.53 -9.76 -11.13
N LYS A 45 6.36 -10.36 -10.88
CA LYS A 45 5.56 -11.01 -11.92
C LYS A 45 5.22 -10.04 -13.06
N TYR A 46 4.70 -8.86 -12.74
CA TYR A 46 4.28 -7.88 -13.74
C TYR A 46 5.50 -7.28 -14.48
N ALA A 47 6.59 -6.99 -13.75
CA ALA A 47 7.83 -6.50 -14.33
C ALA A 47 8.39 -7.47 -15.39
N LEU A 48 8.52 -8.75 -15.02
CA LEU A 48 9.00 -9.79 -15.94
C LEU A 48 8.01 -10.05 -17.11
N GLN A 49 6.71 -9.90 -16.89
CA GLN A 49 5.71 -9.98 -17.95
C GLN A 49 5.81 -8.81 -18.93
N CYS A 50 6.01 -7.58 -18.44
CA CYS A 50 6.23 -6.40 -19.28
C CYS A 50 7.52 -6.56 -20.09
N LYS A 51 8.61 -7.00 -19.45
CA LYS A 51 9.89 -7.28 -20.12
C LYS A 51 9.72 -8.28 -21.29
N ARG A 52 8.99 -9.39 -21.07
CA ARG A 52 8.71 -10.40 -22.12
C ARG A 52 7.90 -9.82 -23.30
N LYS A 53 7.13 -8.77 -23.08
CA LYS A 53 6.36 -8.06 -24.09
C LYS A 53 7.16 -6.95 -24.80
N GLY A 54 8.46 -6.84 -24.53
CA GLY A 54 9.35 -5.86 -25.16
C GLY A 54 9.31 -4.47 -24.51
N TRP A 55 8.70 -4.31 -23.31
CA TRP A 55 8.72 -3.05 -22.58
C TRP A 55 10.09 -2.81 -21.94
N LYS A 56 10.54 -1.57 -21.92
CA LYS A 56 11.65 -1.15 -21.05
C LYS A 56 11.12 -1.06 -19.61
N VAL A 57 11.73 -1.82 -18.71
CA VAL A 57 11.21 -1.95 -17.33
C VAL A 57 12.14 -1.24 -16.35
N TYR A 58 11.54 -0.37 -15.56
CA TYR A 58 12.18 0.38 -14.48
C TYR A 58 11.52 0.03 -13.15
N SER A 59 12.29 -0.14 -12.11
CA SER A 59 11.77 -0.55 -10.79
C SER A 59 12.58 0.09 -9.66
N THR A 60 11.92 0.46 -8.58
CA THR A 60 12.59 0.89 -7.34
C THR A 60 13.09 -0.29 -6.51
N VAL A 61 12.70 -1.52 -6.86
CA VAL A 61 13.16 -2.76 -6.25
C VAL A 61 14.02 -3.51 -7.26
N PRO A 62 15.13 -4.14 -6.86
CA PRO A 62 15.95 -4.92 -7.77
C PRO A 62 15.18 -6.11 -8.35
N VAL A 63 15.00 -6.11 -9.68
CA VAL A 63 14.36 -7.21 -10.43
C VAL A 63 15.31 -7.62 -11.55
N PRO A 64 15.60 -8.92 -11.74
CA PRO A 64 16.55 -9.40 -12.75
C PRO A 64 16.26 -8.90 -14.15
N GLY A 65 17.24 -8.19 -14.71
CA GLY A 65 17.18 -7.65 -16.08
C GLY A 65 16.19 -6.51 -16.27
N CYS A 66 15.83 -5.80 -15.21
CA CYS A 66 15.15 -4.50 -15.20
C CYS A 66 16.13 -3.41 -14.76
N CYS A 67 15.84 -2.17 -15.11
CA CYS A 67 16.64 -1.03 -14.67
C CYS A 67 16.22 -0.61 -13.27
N LEU A 68 17.15 -0.57 -12.32
CA LEU A 68 16.91 -0.02 -10.99
C LEU A 68 16.89 1.49 -11.07
N ILE A 69 15.90 2.12 -10.45
CA ILE A 69 15.78 3.59 -10.38
C ILE A 69 15.46 4.02 -8.95
N ASP A 70 15.88 5.23 -8.62
CA ASP A 70 15.40 5.93 -7.44
C ASP A 70 14.08 6.66 -7.76
N TYR A 71 13.22 6.78 -6.76
CA TYR A 71 11.92 7.46 -6.92
C TYR A 71 12.05 8.97 -7.22
N SER A 72 13.18 9.58 -6.88
CA SER A 72 13.46 11.00 -7.12
C SER A 72 13.52 11.38 -8.61
N VAL A 73 13.71 10.38 -9.50
CA VAL A 73 13.69 10.63 -10.95
C VAL A 73 12.28 10.86 -11.48
N ILE A 74 11.24 10.48 -10.73
CA ILE A 74 9.83 10.66 -11.13
C ILE A 74 9.45 12.13 -11.05
N GLY A 75 8.88 12.65 -12.13
CA GLY A 75 8.52 14.07 -12.24
C GLY A 75 9.62 14.93 -12.86
N HIS A 76 10.88 14.53 -12.78
CA HIS A 76 12.02 15.32 -13.27
C HIS A 76 12.55 14.83 -14.61
N TYR A 77 12.32 13.57 -14.97
CA TYR A 77 12.83 12.99 -16.20
C TYR A 77 11.74 12.32 -17.02
N ARG A 78 11.90 12.39 -18.36
CA ARG A 78 11.06 11.66 -19.30
C ARG A 78 11.63 10.27 -19.51
N PHE A 79 10.81 9.25 -19.32
CA PHE A 79 11.17 7.87 -19.67
C PHE A 79 10.99 7.62 -21.18
N PRO A 80 11.75 6.69 -21.76
CA PRO A 80 11.53 6.25 -23.12
C PRO A 80 10.10 5.74 -23.34
N GLU A 81 9.60 5.86 -24.56
CA GLU A 81 8.28 5.32 -24.90
C GLU A 81 8.21 3.80 -24.67
N ASN A 82 7.02 3.30 -24.35
CA ASN A 82 6.76 1.90 -24.01
C ASN A 82 7.58 1.45 -22.77
N SER A 83 7.72 2.34 -21.80
CA SER A 83 8.31 2.00 -20.51
C SER A 83 7.24 1.52 -19.52
N ALA A 84 7.61 0.53 -18.70
CA ALA A 84 6.83 0.06 -17.56
C ALA A 84 7.60 0.39 -16.28
N ILE A 85 7.00 1.17 -15.40
CA ILE A 85 7.63 1.71 -14.19
C ILE A 85 6.95 1.11 -12.97
N PHE A 86 7.73 0.54 -12.06
CA PHE A 86 7.29 -0.13 -10.84
C PHE A 86 7.85 0.59 -9.63
N ILE A 87 6.98 1.14 -8.78
CA ILE A 87 7.35 1.89 -7.59
C ILE A 87 6.79 1.17 -6.38
N ASP A 88 7.66 0.64 -5.53
CA ASP A 88 7.26 -0.01 -4.28
C ASP A 88 7.24 1.02 -3.12
N GLU A 89 6.48 0.71 -2.10
CA GLU A 89 6.30 1.48 -0.85
C GLU A 89 5.92 2.96 -1.07
N VAL A 90 5.04 3.21 -2.04
CA VAL A 90 4.57 4.56 -2.41
C VAL A 90 4.02 5.35 -1.22
N GLY A 91 3.40 4.67 -0.24
CA GLY A 91 2.89 5.28 0.97
C GLY A 91 3.98 5.87 1.88
N MET A 92 5.25 5.42 1.76
CA MET A 92 6.38 6.03 2.49
C MET A 92 6.90 7.28 1.77
N ILE A 93 6.77 7.33 0.45
CA ILE A 93 7.30 8.40 -0.40
C ILE A 93 6.30 9.55 -0.47
N TRP A 94 5.03 9.23 -0.78
CA TRP A 94 3.94 10.19 -1.00
C TRP A 94 2.77 9.90 -0.06
N ASP A 95 3.00 10.12 1.25
CA ASP A 95 2.00 9.97 2.30
C ASP A 95 1.00 11.15 2.25
N ASN A 96 -0.27 10.86 2.47
CA ASN A 96 -1.34 11.84 2.57
C ASN A 96 -1.13 12.89 3.68
N ARG A 97 -0.33 12.58 4.69
CA ARG A 97 -0.01 13.48 5.82
C ARG A 97 1.09 14.48 5.50
N ASN A 98 1.87 14.23 4.46
CA ASN A 98 3.08 15.00 4.12
C ASN A 98 2.92 15.71 2.77
N PHE A 99 1.92 16.61 2.68
CA PHE A 99 1.58 17.37 1.46
C PHE A 99 2.76 18.09 0.79
N LYS A 100 3.84 18.39 1.54
CA LYS A 100 5.03 19.05 1.03
C LYS A 100 5.88 18.17 0.10
N ASN A 101 5.78 16.85 0.22
CA ASN A 101 6.59 15.91 -0.54
C ASN A 101 5.96 15.51 -1.89
N PHE A 102 4.64 15.75 -2.07
CA PHE A 102 4.00 15.53 -3.36
C PHE A 102 4.09 16.79 -4.21
N GLN A 103 5.26 16.99 -4.79
CA GLN A 103 5.60 18.16 -5.62
C GLN A 103 4.67 18.24 -6.82
N SER A 104 4.45 19.48 -7.31
CA SER A 104 3.60 19.74 -8.50
C SER A 104 4.08 18.96 -9.72
N GLU A 105 5.39 18.87 -9.90
CA GLU A 105 6.06 18.20 -11.01
C GLU A 105 5.74 16.70 -11.04
N VAL A 106 5.79 16.03 -9.87
CA VAL A 106 5.46 14.61 -9.72
C VAL A 106 3.98 14.37 -10.04
N ARG A 107 3.11 15.21 -9.49
CA ARG A 107 1.66 15.13 -9.79
C ARG A 107 1.36 15.31 -11.27
N ASP A 108 1.96 16.29 -11.89
CA ASP A 108 1.72 16.61 -13.30
C ASP A 108 2.33 15.53 -14.20
N TRP A 109 3.45 14.93 -13.80
CA TRP A 109 4.00 13.77 -14.47
C TRP A 109 3.01 12.57 -14.44
N PHE A 110 2.38 12.26 -13.30
CA PHE A 110 1.37 11.19 -13.23
C PHE A 110 0.11 11.50 -14.05
N LYS A 111 -0.31 12.74 -14.16
CA LYS A 111 -1.41 13.14 -15.06
C LYS A 111 -1.07 12.92 -16.52
N LEU A 112 0.19 13.17 -16.90
CA LEU A 112 0.68 13.11 -18.27
C LEU A 112 1.35 11.78 -18.63
N GLN A 113 1.49 10.82 -17.68
CA GLN A 113 2.20 9.57 -17.89
C GLN A 113 1.72 8.79 -19.13
N ARG A 114 0.43 8.88 -19.44
CA ARG A 114 -0.19 8.28 -20.62
C ARG A 114 0.30 8.93 -21.92
N HIS A 115 0.51 10.23 -21.92
CA HIS A 115 1.09 10.97 -23.06
C HIS A 115 2.56 10.63 -23.27
N TYR A 116 3.27 10.28 -22.19
CA TYR A 116 4.65 9.77 -22.24
C TYR A 116 4.72 8.29 -22.65
N ARG A 117 3.57 7.66 -22.93
CA ARG A 117 3.48 6.23 -23.26
C ARG A 117 4.12 5.33 -22.22
N CYS A 118 3.91 5.67 -20.95
CA CYS A 118 4.41 4.91 -19.79
C CYS A 118 3.26 4.16 -19.12
N ARG A 119 3.50 2.91 -18.75
CA ARG A 119 2.63 2.14 -17.85
C ARG A 119 3.24 2.20 -16.46
N VAL A 120 2.44 2.49 -15.45
CA VAL A 120 2.93 2.66 -14.09
C VAL A 120 2.20 1.74 -13.12
N TYR A 121 2.97 1.12 -12.23
CA TYR A 121 2.47 0.30 -11.13
C TYR A 121 3.00 0.86 -9.81
N LEU A 122 2.07 1.22 -8.94
CA LEU A 122 2.34 1.74 -7.61
C LEU A 122 1.97 0.69 -6.57
N PHE A 123 2.85 0.43 -5.62
CA PHE A 123 2.60 -0.54 -4.55
C PHE A 123 2.62 0.17 -3.20
N SER A 124 1.63 -0.11 -2.35
CA SER A 124 1.52 0.47 -1.01
C SER A 124 1.01 -0.55 0.01
N GLN A 125 1.44 -0.42 1.25
CA GLN A 125 0.93 -1.25 2.35
C GLN A 125 -0.46 -0.79 2.81
N THR A 126 -0.75 0.50 2.74
CA THR A 126 -1.96 1.12 3.23
C THR A 126 -2.67 1.91 2.13
N PHE A 127 -3.91 2.30 2.41
CA PHE A 127 -4.69 3.20 1.57
C PHE A 127 -4.33 4.69 1.79
N ASP A 128 -3.41 5.00 2.72
CA ASP A 128 -3.01 6.35 3.13
C ASP A 128 -2.05 7.03 2.13
N VAL A 129 -2.13 6.66 0.87
CA VAL A 129 -1.47 7.35 -0.24
C VAL A 129 -2.21 8.65 -0.53
N ASP A 130 -1.49 9.68 -1.00
CA ASP A 130 -2.08 10.96 -1.36
C ASP A 130 -3.35 10.78 -2.21
N LYS A 131 -4.44 11.46 -1.81
CA LYS A 131 -5.74 11.32 -2.48
C LYS A 131 -5.65 11.68 -3.96
N LYS A 132 -4.88 12.73 -4.31
CA LYS A 132 -4.75 13.19 -5.70
C LYS A 132 -4.09 12.11 -6.57
N LEU A 133 -3.08 11.40 -6.03
CA LEU A 133 -2.43 10.30 -6.75
C LEU A 133 -3.39 9.11 -6.89
N ARG A 134 -4.13 8.78 -5.83
CA ARG A 134 -5.13 7.70 -5.87
C ARG A 134 -6.27 7.99 -6.85
N ASP A 135 -6.68 9.26 -6.97
CA ASP A 135 -7.74 9.67 -7.90
C ASP A 135 -7.30 9.62 -9.38
N LEU A 136 -5.99 9.67 -9.65
CA LEU A 136 -5.42 9.51 -10.99
C LEU A 136 -5.31 8.04 -11.44
N THR A 137 -5.53 7.06 -10.55
CA THR A 137 -5.36 5.65 -10.88
C THR A 137 -6.49 5.12 -11.75
N ASP A 138 -6.13 4.42 -12.83
CA ASP A 138 -7.07 3.73 -13.73
C ASP A 138 -7.57 2.42 -13.10
N GLU A 139 -6.71 1.71 -12.36
CA GLU A 139 -7.03 0.43 -11.73
C GLU A 139 -6.46 0.35 -10.32
N MET A 140 -7.28 -0.14 -9.39
CA MET A 140 -6.86 -0.42 -8.03
C MET A 140 -7.00 -1.92 -7.74
N ILE A 141 -6.00 -2.51 -7.09
CA ILE A 141 -5.95 -3.93 -6.79
C ILE A 141 -5.65 -4.13 -5.30
N LEU A 142 -6.48 -4.92 -4.61
CA LEU A 142 -6.16 -5.41 -3.27
C LEU A 142 -5.43 -6.74 -3.39
N CYS A 143 -4.23 -6.80 -2.84
CA CYS A 143 -3.42 -8.01 -2.72
C CYS A 143 -3.55 -8.60 -1.32
N LYS A 144 -3.97 -9.87 -1.23
CA LYS A 144 -4.10 -10.62 0.04
C LYS A 144 -3.45 -11.98 -0.10
N ASN A 145 -2.66 -12.38 0.91
CA ASN A 145 -2.11 -13.73 0.96
C ASN A 145 -3.21 -14.74 1.31
N VAL A 146 -3.24 -15.84 0.58
CA VAL A 146 -4.15 -16.96 0.80
C VAL A 146 -3.32 -18.25 0.89
N ALA A 147 -3.58 -19.04 1.92
CA ALA A 147 -2.89 -20.31 2.18
C ALA A 147 -1.34 -20.21 2.14
N ARG A 148 -0.78 -19.05 2.46
CA ARG A 148 0.68 -18.76 2.50
C ARG A 148 1.41 -18.87 1.15
N VAL A 149 0.82 -19.50 0.15
CA VAL A 149 1.44 -19.81 -1.15
C VAL A 149 0.83 -19.07 -2.33
N PHE A 150 -0.34 -18.45 -2.15
CA PHE A 150 -1.02 -17.69 -3.19
C PHE A 150 -1.23 -16.24 -2.77
N ALA A 151 -0.96 -15.31 -3.68
CA ALA A 151 -1.43 -13.93 -3.57
C ALA A 151 -2.72 -13.80 -4.40
N MET A 152 -3.83 -13.53 -3.72
CA MET A 152 -5.11 -13.20 -4.32
C MET A 152 -5.14 -11.71 -4.61
N ASN A 153 -5.35 -11.36 -5.87
CA ASN A 153 -5.37 -10.00 -6.39
C ASN A 153 -6.79 -9.68 -6.81
N ARG A 154 -7.45 -8.79 -6.09
CA ARG A 154 -8.86 -8.44 -6.29
C ARG A 154 -8.99 -6.98 -6.71
N THR A 155 -9.59 -6.72 -7.85
CA THR A 155 -9.80 -5.37 -8.35
C THR A 155 -10.79 -4.61 -7.47
N ILE A 156 -10.50 -3.34 -7.23
CA ILE A 156 -11.34 -2.39 -6.52
C ILE A 156 -11.92 -1.43 -7.56
N TYR A 157 -13.23 -1.35 -7.62
CA TYR A 157 -13.96 -0.42 -8.48
C TYR A 157 -14.37 0.82 -7.69
N LYS A 158 -14.01 1.99 -8.20
CA LYS A 158 -14.50 3.28 -7.70
C LYS A 158 -15.88 3.53 -8.34
N TYR A 159 -16.84 3.97 -7.56
CA TYR A 159 -18.15 4.39 -8.05
C TYR A 159 -18.56 5.70 -7.38
N ILE A 160 -19.40 6.46 -8.08
CA ILE A 160 -19.93 7.73 -7.59
C ILE A 160 -21.41 7.52 -7.31
N THR A 161 -21.83 7.86 -6.10
CA THR A 161 -23.23 7.87 -5.67
C THR A 161 -23.68 9.33 -5.48
N ILE A 162 -24.90 9.62 -5.88
CA ILE A 162 -25.56 10.87 -5.54
C ILE A 162 -26.25 10.62 -4.21
N THR A 163 -25.85 11.35 -3.17
CA THR A 163 -26.58 11.33 -1.90
C THR A 163 -27.78 12.25 -2.04
N GLU A 164 -28.99 11.71 -1.84
CA GLU A 164 -30.21 12.51 -1.90
C GLU A 164 -30.16 13.65 -0.89
N PRO A 165 -30.65 14.83 -1.27
CA PRO A 165 -30.66 15.98 -0.39
C PRO A 165 -31.56 15.70 0.82
N MET A 166 -31.04 15.87 2.02
CA MET A 166 -31.80 15.83 3.26
C MET A 166 -32.19 17.28 3.61
N GLY A 167 -33.39 17.72 3.21
CA GLY A 167 -33.85 19.09 3.38
C GLY A 167 -33.41 20.02 2.22
N ASP A 168 -33.21 21.29 2.51
CA ASP A 168 -32.93 22.38 1.56
C ASP A 168 -31.47 22.40 1.02
N SER A 169 -30.72 21.31 1.17
CA SER A 169 -29.34 21.21 0.71
C SER A 169 -29.23 20.47 -0.62
N ASP A 170 -28.42 20.98 -1.56
CA ASP A 170 -28.13 20.33 -2.83
C ASP A 170 -27.53 18.94 -2.64
N GLY A 171 -27.92 18.02 -3.53
CA GLY A 171 -27.40 16.64 -3.53
C GLY A 171 -25.86 16.62 -3.64
N LYS A 172 -25.18 15.88 -2.75
CA LYS A 172 -23.72 15.76 -2.75
C LYS A 172 -23.28 14.49 -3.46
N LEU A 173 -22.24 14.61 -4.28
CA LEU A 173 -21.56 13.45 -4.86
C LEU A 173 -20.68 12.78 -3.80
N ALA A 174 -20.95 11.52 -3.51
CA ALA A 174 -20.14 10.68 -2.63
C ALA A 174 -19.41 9.62 -3.44
N GLU A 175 -18.10 9.47 -3.18
CA GLU A 175 -17.27 8.43 -3.79
C GLU A 175 -17.27 7.18 -2.91
N GLY A 176 -17.51 6.03 -3.51
CA GLY A 176 -17.47 4.74 -2.85
C GLY A 176 -16.53 3.76 -3.57
N TYR A 177 -16.16 2.70 -2.87
CA TYR A 177 -15.31 1.64 -3.40
C TYR A 177 -15.99 0.29 -3.23
N ARG A 178 -15.99 -0.51 -4.29
CA ARG A 178 -16.54 -1.87 -4.28
C ARG A 178 -15.50 -2.87 -4.77
N PHE A 179 -15.40 -3.99 -4.09
CA PHE A 179 -14.53 -5.08 -4.54
C PHE A 179 -15.18 -5.87 -5.68
N ALA A 180 -14.36 -6.31 -6.62
CA ALA A 180 -14.77 -7.26 -7.64
C ALA A 180 -15.48 -8.47 -7.03
N SER A 181 -16.55 -8.95 -7.64
CA SER A 181 -17.28 -10.15 -7.21
C SER A 181 -16.38 -11.40 -7.30
N PRO A 182 -16.59 -12.47 -6.53
CA PRO A 182 -15.87 -13.73 -6.71
C PRO A 182 -16.02 -14.31 -8.14
N LEU A 183 -17.16 -14.11 -8.79
CA LEU A 183 -17.40 -14.52 -10.18
C LEU A 183 -16.54 -13.75 -11.19
N SER A 184 -15.94 -12.63 -10.80
CA SER A 184 -15.05 -11.85 -11.65
C SER A 184 -13.69 -12.52 -11.94
N ILE A 185 -13.49 -13.75 -11.48
CA ILE A 185 -12.36 -14.59 -11.89
C ILE A 185 -12.35 -14.80 -13.42
N PHE A 186 -13.53 -14.92 -14.02
CA PHE A 186 -13.70 -15.09 -15.47
C PHE A 186 -13.45 -13.79 -16.25
N THR A 187 -13.69 -12.65 -15.66
CA THR A 187 -13.48 -11.32 -16.27
C THR A 187 -12.16 -10.68 -15.90
N GLY A 188 -11.33 -11.35 -15.07
CA GLY A 188 -10.02 -10.86 -14.66
C GLY A 188 -10.02 -9.88 -13.48
N GLY A 189 -11.18 -9.63 -12.85
CA GLY A 189 -11.28 -8.82 -11.63
C GLY A 189 -10.78 -9.54 -10.37
N LEU A 190 -10.65 -10.86 -10.42
CA LEU A 190 -10.03 -11.69 -9.38
C LEU A 190 -8.95 -12.57 -10.02
N LYS A 191 -7.71 -12.46 -9.54
CA LYS A 191 -6.57 -13.22 -10.07
C LYS A 191 -5.77 -13.83 -8.93
N PHE A 192 -5.21 -15.00 -9.15
CA PHE A 192 -4.29 -15.65 -8.22
C PHE A 192 -2.87 -15.65 -8.76
N THR A 193 -1.91 -15.45 -7.88
CA THR A 193 -0.49 -15.52 -8.20
C THR A 193 0.17 -16.51 -7.26
N TYR A 194 0.79 -17.55 -7.81
CA TYR A 194 1.55 -18.54 -7.05
C TYR A 194 2.88 -17.93 -6.61
N ILE A 195 3.04 -17.68 -5.32
CA ILE A 195 4.17 -16.95 -4.73
C ILE A 195 5.50 -17.65 -4.97
N PRO A 196 5.67 -18.98 -4.72
CA PRO A 196 6.97 -19.63 -4.82
C PRO A 196 7.60 -19.54 -6.23
N ARG A 197 6.78 -19.44 -7.28
CA ARG A 197 7.28 -19.28 -8.65
C ARG A 197 8.08 -17.98 -8.84
N TRP A 198 7.73 -16.92 -8.15
CA TRP A 198 8.27 -15.58 -8.36
C TRP A 198 9.19 -15.13 -7.21
N ALA A 199 9.03 -15.71 -6.01
CA ALA A 199 9.86 -15.39 -4.84
C ALA A 199 11.36 -15.61 -5.09
N LYS A 200 11.74 -16.52 -5.98
CA LYS A 200 13.14 -16.79 -6.34
C LYS A 200 13.85 -15.63 -7.05
N TYR A 201 13.13 -14.62 -7.50
CA TYR A 201 13.69 -13.49 -8.24
C TYR A 201 13.95 -12.25 -7.37
N PHE A 202 13.64 -12.29 -6.07
CA PHE A 202 13.91 -11.19 -5.15
C PHE A 202 14.14 -11.74 -3.74
N ASN A 203 14.92 -11.02 -2.96
CA ASN A 203 15.14 -11.32 -1.55
C ASN A 203 14.20 -10.44 -0.70
N SER A 204 13.18 -11.03 -0.07
CA SER A 204 12.24 -10.31 0.80
C SER A 204 12.82 -10.03 2.20
N HIS A 205 13.99 -10.56 2.50
CA HIS A 205 14.70 -10.40 3.77
C HIS A 205 16.01 -9.62 3.60
N GLU A 206 16.15 -8.89 2.49
CA GLU A 206 17.28 -7.98 2.30
C GLU A 206 17.25 -6.93 3.41
N GLN A 207 18.33 -6.91 4.18
CA GLN A 207 18.44 -5.98 5.30
C GLN A 207 18.79 -4.59 4.77
N PRO A 208 18.11 -3.53 5.24
CA PRO A 208 18.55 -2.17 4.97
C PRO A 208 19.92 -1.96 5.61
N GLU A 209 20.74 -1.09 5.02
CA GLU A 209 22.05 -0.70 5.54
C GLU A 209 21.89 0.16 6.82
N LEU A 210 21.48 -0.48 7.90
CA LEU A 210 21.45 0.13 9.23
C LEU A 210 22.57 -0.50 10.07
N PRO A 211 23.25 0.28 10.92
CA PRO A 211 24.23 -0.25 11.84
C PRO A 211 23.54 -1.24 12.80
N GLU A 212 24.25 -2.32 13.13
CA GLU A 212 23.79 -3.26 14.13
C GLU A 212 23.64 -2.58 15.50
N LEU A 213 22.63 -3.02 16.26
CA LEU A 213 22.41 -2.51 17.61
C LEU A 213 23.59 -2.89 18.50
N PRO A 214 24.38 -1.93 19.05
CA PRO A 214 25.49 -2.26 19.93
C PRO A 214 24.99 -2.89 21.23
N ASP A 215 25.67 -3.94 21.69
CA ASP A 215 25.33 -4.68 22.91
C ASP A 215 25.24 -3.79 24.16
N SER A 216 26.01 -2.70 24.19
CA SER A 216 25.96 -1.71 25.27
C SER A 216 24.61 -1.00 25.45
N ARG A 217 23.69 -1.09 24.48
CA ARG A 217 22.32 -0.56 24.56
C ARG A 217 21.28 -1.61 24.88
N VAL A 218 21.68 -2.87 25.02
CA VAL A 218 20.81 -4.00 25.36
C VAL A 218 20.92 -4.27 26.86
N ILE A 219 19.84 -4.10 27.60
CA ILE A 219 19.75 -4.47 29.02
C ILE A 219 19.11 -5.84 29.11
N ALA A 220 19.82 -6.83 29.66
CA ALA A 220 19.28 -8.15 29.89
C ALA A 220 18.11 -8.07 30.88
N VAL A 221 17.06 -8.84 30.60
CA VAL A 221 15.83 -8.83 31.43
C VAL A 221 16.09 -9.20 32.88
N ASP A 222 17.09 -10.03 33.13
CA ASP A 222 17.47 -10.49 34.47
C ASP A 222 18.17 -9.38 35.27
N GLU A 223 19.01 -8.56 34.64
CA GLU A 223 19.61 -7.36 35.25
C GLU A 223 18.54 -6.31 35.57
N TYR A 224 17.59 -6.11 34.67
CA TYR A 224 16.47 -5.18 34.88
C TYR A 224 15.56 -5.61 36.03
N ARG A 225 15.38 -6.91 36.27
CA ARG A 225 14.60 -7.42 37.42
C ARG A 225 15.35 -7.26 38.76
N GLN A 226 16.68 -7.39 38.76
CA GLN A 226 17.49 -7.16 39.95
C GLN A 226 17.49 -5.70 40.36
N ASP A 227 17.67 -4.77 39.42
CA ASP A 227 17.59 -3.33 39.67
C ASP A 227 16.21 -2.88 40.18
N ARG A 228 15.12 -3.47 39.64
CA ARG A 228 13.78 -3.18 40.16
C ARG A 228 13.56 -3.67 41.58
N LYS A 229 14.11 -4.83 41.96
CA LYS A 229 14.00 -5.32 43.33
C LYS A 229 14.80 -4.49 44.32
N SER A 230 16.00 -4.02 43.94
CA SER A 230 16.80 -3.13 44.76
C SER A 230 16.18 -1.73 44.89
N PHE A 231 15.49 -1.26 43.84
CA PHE A 231 14.85 0.06 43.83
C PHE A 231 13.52 0.11 44.62
N ASP A 232 12.74 -0.99 44.63
CA ASP A 232 11.41 -1.03 45.25
C ASP A 232 11.44 -1.19 46.78
N VAL A 233 12.44 -1.86 47.34
CA VAL A 233 12.48 -2.12 48.81
C VAL A 233 12.93 -0.88 49.59
N GLY A 234 13.83 -0.06 49.02
CA GLY A 234 14.33 1.14 49.71
C GLY A 234 13.44 2.37 49.56
N LYS A 235 12.92 2.62 48.38
CA LYS A 235 12.14 3.83 48.05
C LYS A 235 10.64 3.68 48.32
N GLY A 236 10.08 2.48 48.20
CA GLY A 236 8.68 2.22 48.52
C GLY A 236 8.37 2.49 50.00
N ILE A 237 9.29 2.15 50.89
CA ILE A 237 9.14 2.40 52.33
C ILE A 237 9.26 3.90 52.67
N ILE A 238 10.14 4.63 51.97
CA ILE A 238 10.31 6.08 52.17
C ILE A 238 9.10 6.86 51.64
N LEU A 239 8.54 6.46 50.48
CA LEU A 239 7.34 7.06 49.89
C LEU A 239 6.08 6.77 50.71
N LEU A 240 5.91 5.56 51.24
CA LEU A 240 4.82 5.22 52.16
C LEU A 240 4.92 6.00 53.49
N ARG A 241 6.09 6.15 54.06
CA ARG A 241 6.30 6.96 55.27
C ARG A 241 5.99 8.43 55.00
N SER A 242 6.39 9.00 53.86
CA SER A 242 6.10 10.38 53.49
C SER A 242 4.62 10.63 53.16
N LEU A 243 3.91 9.64 52.63
CA LEU A 243 2.47 9.71 52.41
C LEU A 243 1.67 9.60 53.72
N ILE A 244 2.06 8.69 54.61
CA ILE A 244 1.41 8.51 55.91
C ILE A 244 1.63 9.74 56.81
N SER A 245 2.78 10.38 56.77
CA SER A 245 3.05 11.62 57.55
C SER A 245 2.28 12.85 57.04
N ARG A 246 1.76 12.83 55.81
CA ARG A 246 0.95 13.91 55.21
C ARG A 246 -0.57 13.76 55.44
N ILE A 247 -1.04 12.60 55.87
CA ILE A 247 -2.47 12.34 56.12
C ILE A 247 -3.05 13.22 57.24
N PRO A 248 -2.36 13.48 58.37
CA PRO A 248 -2.91 14.36 59.39
C PRO A 248 -3.14 15.80 58.95
N SER A 249 -2.34 16.33 58.02
CA SER A 249 -2.46 17.71 57.51
C SER A 249 -3.62 17.92 56.53
N LEU A 250 -4.02 16.86 55.83
CA LEU A 250 -5.15 16.89 54.90
C LEU A 250 -6.51 16.85 55.65
N TRP A 251 -6.60 16.14 56.76
CA TRP A 251 -7.82 16.11 57.57
C TRP A 251 -8.11 17.45 58.26
N GLY A 252 -7.10 18.18 58.62
CA GLY A 252 -7.23 19.53 59.23
C GLY A 252 -7.75 20.59 58.25
N GLN A 253 -7.52 20.46 56.97
CA GLN A 253 -7.98 21.42 55.94
C GLN A 253 -9.43 21.17 55.48
N VAL A 254 -9.90 19.92 55.52
CA VAL A 254 -11.27 19.55 55.11
C VAL A 254 -12.30 20.01 56.16
N PHE A 255 -11.94 20.05 57.46
CA PHE A 255 -12.84 20.50 58.53
C PHE A 255 -12.87 22.02 58.74
N LYS A 256 -11.91 22.80 58.19
CA LYS A 256 -11.93 24.27 58.26
C LYS A 256 -12.78 24.96 57.17
N ARG A 257 -13.34 24.20 56.22
CA ARG A 257 -14.16 24.74 55.13
C ARG A 257 -15.68 24.61 55.32
N LYS A 258 -16.12 24.20 56.54
CA LYS A 258 -17.55 24.14 56.91
C LYS A 258 -17.79 24.90 58.27
N ARG A 259 -17.40 26.15 58.31
CA ARG A 259 -17.98 27.14 59.24
C ARG A 259 -18.09 28.45 58.51
#